data_094f1cbe42185c4f2e55ed7f47443396
#
_entry.id   094f1cbe42185c4f2e55ed7f47443396
#
_cell.length_a   1.000
_cell.length_b   1.000
_cell.length_c   1.000
_cell.angle_alpha   90.00
_cell.angle_beta   90.00
_cell.angle_gamma   90.00
#
_symmetry.space_group_name_H-M   'P 1'
#
loop_
_entity.id
_entity.type
_entity.pdbx_description
1 polymer ?
#
loop_
_entity_poly.entity_id
_entity_poly.type
_entity_poly.pdbx_seq_one_letter_code
_entity_poly.pdbx_strand_id
1 'polypeptide(L)'
;MIILSILAIVALIAIYIGSMFLPSMLYSHGFDKARIAKRTIVGHRGGAGIGAENSLACFKRGIASGADMIEIDIHLTKDGVVVVSHDPTVDRMTNGEGKIEDMTYDEISHLRIESKEGILTNEHIPTFNQTLELFA
;
A
#
# COMPACT_ATOMS: atom_id res chain seq x y z
N MET A 1 -52.34 -15.24 -9.74
CA MET A 1 -51.18 -15.52 -8.85
C MET A 1 -49.85 -15.67 -9.62
N ILE A 2 -49.76 -16.50 -10.64
CA ILE A 2 -48.52 -16.76 -11.39
C ILE A 2 -47.88 -15.49 -12.00
N ILE A 3 -48.70 -14.61 -12.61
CA ILE A 3 -48.22 -13.36 -13.23
C ILE A 3 -47.62 -12.41 -12.20
N LEU A 4 -48.21 -12.27 -10.99
CA LEU A 4 -47.65 -11.46 -9.91
C LEU A 4 -46.30 -12.02 -9.41
N SER A 5 -46.15 -13.34 -9.34
CA SER A 5 -44.91 -13.97 -8.93
C SER A 5 -43.82 -13.75 -9.98
N ILE A 6 -44.13 -13.81 -11.27
CA ILE A 6 -43.17 -13.53 -12.34
C ILE A 6 -42.69 -12.07 -12.29
N LEU A 7 -43.60 -11.11 -12.11
CA LEU A 7 -43.30 -9.68 -11.99
C LEU A 7 -42.38 -9.41 -10.78
N ALA A 8 -42.68 -10.05 -9.65
CA ALA A 8 -41.81 -9.92 -8.45
C ALA A 8 -40.41 -10.44 -8.69
N ILE A 9 -40.25 -11.59 -9.35
CA ILE A 9 -38.94 -12.17 -9.69
C ILE A 9 -38.14 -11.25 -10.64
N VAL A 10 -38.80 -10.71 -11.68
CA VAL A 10 -38.20 -9.80 -12.63
C VAL A 10 -37.73 -8.51 -11.92
N ALA A 11 -38.54 -7.97 -10.99
CA ALA A 11 -38.17 -6.80 -10.20
C ALA A 11 -36.98 -7.06 -9.30
N LEU A 12 -36.89 -8.22 -8.63
CA LEU A 12 -35.76 -8.60 -7.81
C LEU A 12 -34.46 -8.76 -8.63
N ILE A 13 -34.57 -9.35 -9.82
CA ILE A 13 -33.41 -9.48 -10.73
C ILE A 13 -32.95 -8.11 -11.19
N ALA A 14 -33.87 -7.20 -11.54
CA ALA A 14 -33.52 -5.84 -11.94
C ALA A 14 -32.83 -5.04 -10.80
N ILE A 15 -33.33 -5.18 -9.57
CA ILE A 15 -32.70 -4.59 -8.37
C ILE A 15 -31.31 -5.17 -8.14
N TYR A 16 -31.14 -6.49 -8.26
CA TYR A 16 -29.85 -7.16 -8.10
C TYR A 16 -28.83 -6.69 -9.14
N ILE A 17 -29.23 -6.66 -10.41
CA ILE A 17 -28.37 -6.16 -11.50
C ILE A 17 -28.03 -4.67 -11.26
N GLY A 18 -29.01 -3.85 -10.90
CA GLY A 18 -28.79 -2.43 -10.58
C GLY A 18 -27.81 -2.25 -9.43
N SER A 19 -27.87 -3.08 -8.38
CA SER A 19 -26.95 -3.02 -7.25
C SER A 19 -25.51 -3.38 -7.61
N MET A 20 -25.30 -4.20 -8.64
CA MET A 20 -23.94 -4.52 -9.13
C MET A 20 -23.27 -3.35 -9.87
N PHE A 21 -24.07 -2.50 -10.53
CA PHE A 21 -23.56 -1.36 -11.30
C PHE A 21 -23.57 -0.04 -10.51
N LEU A 22 -24.44 0.09 -9.49
CA LEU A 22 -24.55 1.32 -8.69
C LEU A 22 -23.25 1.72 -8.00
N PRO A 23 -22.47 0.81 -7.37
CA PRO A 23 -21.18 1.17 -6.76
C PRO A 23 -20.19 1.73 -7.76
N SER A 24 -20.13 1.18 -8.97
CA SER A 24 -19.20 1.66 -10.01
C SER A 24 -19.59 3.05 -10.53
N MET A 25 -20.87 3.35 -10.63
CA MET A 25 -21.37 4.68 -11.00
C MET A 25 -21.14 5.73 -9.91
N LEU A 26 -21.34 5.39 -8.65
CA LEU A 26 -21.10 6.30 -7.52
C LEU A 26 -19.61 6.53 -7.28
N TYR A 27 -18.77 5.51 -7.50
CA TYR A 27 -17.32 5.62 -7.32
C TYR A 27 -16.64 6.42 -8.44
N SER A 28 -17.21 6.42 -9.66
CA SER A 28 -16.64 7.16 -10.80
C SER A 28 -16.70 8.70 -10.65
N HIS A 29 -17.53 9.22 -9.73
CA HIS A 29 -17.68 10.67 -9.52
C HIS A 29 -16.62 11.28 -8.59
N GLY A 30 -15.85 10.46 -7.86
CA GLY A 30 -14.78 10.92 -6.97
C GLY A 30 -13.37 10.97 -7.61
N PHE A 31 -13.19 10.33 -8.76
CA PHE A 31 -11.92 10.36 -9.47
C PHE A 31 -11.87 11.58 -10.41
N ASP A 32 -11.11 12.58 -10.02
CA ASP A 32 -10.85 13.74 -10.87
C ASP A 32 -10.04 13.31 -12.10
N LYS A 33 -10.75 13.07 -13.21
CA LYS A 33 -10.13 12.71 -14.50
C LYS A 33 -9.10 13.74 -14.98
N ALA A 34 -9.20 15.00 -14.54
CA ALA A 34 -8.24 16.04 -14.85
C ALA A 34 -6.87 15.80 -14.16
N ARG A 35 -6.86 15.17 -12.99
CA ARG A 35 -5.62 14.75 -12.31
C ARG A 35 -4.93 13.57 -13.01
N ILE A 36 -5.70 12.65 -13.61
CA ILE A 36 -5.17 11.49 -14.34
C ILE A 36 -4.64 11.88 -15.73
N ALA A 37 -5.12 12.98 -16.32
CA ALA A 37 -4.65 13.46 -17.61
C ALA A 37 -3.20 13.98 -17.58
N LYS A 38 -2.66 14.34 -16.41
CA LYS A 38 -1.25 14.65 -16.20
C LYS A 38 -0.49 13.34 -16.01
N ARG A 39 0.59 13.14 -16.74
CA ARG A 39 1.50 12.00 -16.48
C ARG A 39 1.92 12.06 -15.02
N THR A 40 1.58 11.02 -14.26
CA THR A 40 1.91 10.89 -12.85
C THR A 40 3.07 9.91 -12.71
N ILE A 41 4.14 10.36 -12.09
CA ILE A 41 5.30 9.52 -11.77
C ILE A 41 5.07 8.95 -10.37
N VAL A 42 5.01 7.62 -10.26
CA VAL A 42 4.85 6.92 -8.99
C VAL A 42 6.18 6.29 -8.58
N GLY A 43 6.67 6.63 -7.42
CA GLY A 43 7.81 5.98 -6.80
C GLY A 43 7.38 4.65 -6.17
N HIS A 44 7.50 3.55 -6.93
CA HIS A 44 7.19 2.19 -6.46
C HIS A 44 8.10 1.81 -5.30
N ARG A 45 7.53 1.47 -4.14
CA ARG A 45 8.21 1.23 -2.85
C ARG A 45 9.17 2.37 -2.47
N GLY A 46 8.76 3.61 -2.76
CA GLY A 46 9.58 4.79 -2.55
C GLY A 46 10.55 5.14 -3.67
N GLY A 47 10.72 4.29 -4.65
CA GLY A 47 11.74 4.39 -5.71
C GLY A 47 12.84 3.33 -5.57
N ALA A 48 12.45 2.07 -5.50
CA ALA A 48 13.32 0.90 -5.29
C ALA A 48 14.53 0.79 -6.25
N GLY A 49 14.51 1.54 -7.36
CA GLY A 49 15.64 1.62 -8.30
C GLY A 49 16.76 2.58 -7.87
N ILE A 50 16.53 3.44 -6.87
CA ILE A 50 17.45 4.50 -6.43
C ILE A 50 17.79 4.45 -4.94
N GLY A 51 17.29 3.44 -4.22
CA GLY A 51 17.55 3.26 -2.80
C GLY A 51 17.03 1.93 -2.27
N ALA A 52 17.27 1.66 -0.98
CA ALA A 52 16.70 0.52 -0.28
C ALA A 52 15.18 0.70 -0.20
N GLU A 53 14.42 -0.21 -0.82
CA GLU A 53 12.96 -0.10 -0.93
C GLU A 53 12.29 0.06 0.44
N ASN A 54 11.16 0.75 0.47
CA ASN A 54 10.34 0.96 1.67
C ASN A 54 11.10 1.57 2.87
N SER A 55 12.20 2.29 2.64
CA SER A 55 12.93 3.05 3.66
C SER A 55 12.62 4.56 3.59
N LEU A 56 12.77 5.27 4.71
CA LEU A 56 12.57 6.72 4.75
C LEU A 56 13.53 7.46 3.82
N ALA A 57 14.79 7.00 3.71
CA ALA A 57 15.75 7.57 2.77
C ALA A 57 15.34 7.36 1.31
N CYS A 58 14.77 6.19 0.97
CA CYS A 58 14.27 5.91 -0.38
C CYS A 58 13.11 6.82 -0.72
N PHE A 59 12.16 7.05 0.20
CA PHE A 59 11.05 7.96 0.00
C PHE A 59 11.52 9.39 -0.27
N LYS A 60 12.45 9.91 0.53
CA LYS A 60 13.06 11.23 0.30
C LYS A 60 13.70 11.34 -1.09
N ARG A 61 14.43 10.31 -1.52
CA ARG A 61 15.05 10.28 -2.85
C ARG A 61 14.02 10.22 -3.96
N GLY A 62 12.95 9.43 -3.81
CA GLY A 62 11.84 9.35 -4.77
C GLY A 62 11.21 10.71 -5.00
N ILE A 63 10.89 11.45 -3.92
CA ILE A 63 10.35 12.82 -3.99
C ILE A 63 11.36 13.76 -4.68
N ALA A 64 12.61 13.75 -4.24
CA ALA A 64 13.66 14.59 -4.79
C ALA A 64 13.93 14.31 -6.29
N SER A 65 13.64 13.09 -6.75
CA SER A 65 13.74 12.68 -8.15
C SER A 65 12.51 13.06 -8.98
N GLY A 66 11.51 13.72 -8.38
CA GLY A 66 10.33 14.23 -9.08
C GLY A 66 9.16 13.25 -9.14
N ALA A 67 9.08 12.27 -8.23
CA ALA A 67 7.88 11.46 -8.09
C ALA A 67 6.72 12.33 -7.58
N ASP A 68 5.57 12.23 -8.27
CA ASP A 68 4.33 12.91 -7.87
C ASP A 68 3.62 12.17 -6.72
N MET A 69 3.87 10.87 -6.60
CA MET A 69 3.30 9.96 -5.60
C MET A 69 4.34 8.94 -5.16
N ILE A 70 4.24 8.49 -3.91
CA ILE A 70 5.01 7.36 -3.39
C ILE A 70 4.02 6.22 -3.10
N GLU A 71 4.32 5.06 -3.64
CA GLU A 71 3.62 3.83 -3.33
C GLU A 71 4.39 3.08 -2.24
N ILE A 72 3.69 2.50 -1.28
CA ILE A 72 4.22 1.78 -0.14
C ILE A 72 3.39 0.53 0.15
N ASP A 73 4.03 -0.48 0.74
CA ASP A 73 3.40 -1.69 1.23
C ASP A 73 3.38 -1.68 2.77
N ILE A 74 2.32 -2.19 3.39
CA ILE A 74 2.19 -2.18 4.85
C ILE A 74 1.84 -3.55 5.42
N HIS A 75 2.37 -3.85 6.61
CA HIS A 75 2.06 -5.03 7.40
C HIS A 75 1.79 -4.65 8.86
N LEU A 76 1.10 -5.54 9.58
CA LEU A 76 0.83 -5.38 11.00
C LEU A 76 1.77 -6.28 11.81
N THR A 77 2.43 -5.72 12.81
CA THR A 77 3.27 -6.47 13.74
C THR A 77 2.42 -7.21 14.78
N LYS A 78 3.03 -8.14 15.52
CA LYS A 78 2.40 -8.89 16.62
C LYS A 78 1.76 -8.01 17.68
N ASP A 79 2.35 -6.86 17.98
CA ASP A 79 1.87 -5.88 18.96
C ASP A 79 1.00 -4.77 18.36
N GLY A 80 0.57 -4.93 17.09
CA GLY A 80 -0.41 -4.06 16.43
C GLY A 80 0.16 -2.76 15.86
N VAL A 81 1.47 -2.65 15.67
CA VAL A 81 2.10 -1.51 14.99
C VAL A 81 2.08 -1.74 13.48
N VAL A 82 1.66 -0.72 12.71
CA VAL A 82 1.72 -0.76 11.24
C VAL A 82 3.11 -0.36 10.79
N VAL A 83 3.79 -1.26 10.08
CA VAL A 83 5.13 -1.07 9.51
C VAL A 83 5.10 -1.07 7.99
N VAL A 84 6.12 -0.48 7.37
CA VAL A 84 6.21 -0.39 5.90
C VAL A 84 7.23 -1.41 5.39
N SER A 85 6.71 -2.45 4.72
CA SER A 85 7.51 -3.53 4.11
C SER A 85 6.69 -4.17 3.01
N HIS A 86 7.36 -4.65 1.94
CA HIS A 86 6.67 -5.37 0.87
C HIS A 86 6.37 -6.82 1.26
N ASP A 87 7.36 -7.54 1.75
CA ASP A 87 7.22 -8.95 2.07
C ASP A 87 6.59 -9.14 3.45
N PRO A 88 5.83 -10.20 3.68
CA PRO A 88 5.30 -10.55 5.00
C PRO A 88 6.39 -11.02 5.97
N THR A 89 7.63 -11.17 5.52
CA THR A 89 8.80 -11.55 6.31
C THR A 89 9.90 -10.50 6.20
N VAL A 90 10.82 -10.46 7.17
CA VAL A 90 11.95 -9.52 7.18
C VAL A 90 13.19 -10.04 6.44
N ASP A 91 13.18 -11.32 6.03
CA ASP A 91 14.35 -12.09 5.59
C ASP A 91 15.07 -11.51 4.37
N ARG A 92 14.32 -11.06 3.35
CA ARG A 92 14.90 -10.58 2.09
C ARG A 92 15.49 -9.18 2.20
N MET A 93 14.91 -8.35 3.04
CA MET A 93 15.19 -6.91 3.04
C MET A 93 16.00 -6.46 4.26
N THR A 94 16.27 -7.36 5.20
CA THR A 94 16.99 -7.01 6.43
C THR A 94 18.00 -8.09 6.82
N ASN A 95 18.81 -7.77 7.83
CA ASN A 95 19.71 -8.72 8.47
C ASN A 95 19.03 -9.64 9.51
N GLY A 96 17.68 -9.71 9.53
CA GLY A 96 16.90 -10.57 10.39
C GLY A 96 16.17 -11.66 9.63
N GLU A 97 15.47 -12.52 10.36
CA GLU A 97 14.64 -13.61 9.83
C GLU A 97 13.33 -13.67 10.60
N GLY A 98 12.23 -14.02 9.91
CA GLY A 98 10.92 -14.25 10.51
C GLY A 98 9.79 -13.46 9.89
N LYS A 99 8.56 -13.77 10.31
CA LYS A 99 7.36 -13.10 9.86
C LYS A 99 7.09 -11.84 10.69
N ILE A 100 6.73 -10.76 10.00
CA ILE A 100 6.35 -9.48 10.63
C ILE A 100 5.19 -9.66 11.63
N GLU A 101 4.19 -10.49 11.29
CA GLU A 101 3.03 -10.76 12.15
C GLU A 101 3.36 -11.48 13.46
N ASP A 102 4.50 -12.17 13.52
CA ASP A 102 4.97 -12.92 14.69
C ASP A 102 5.96 -12.12 15.55
N MET A 103 6.43 -10.95 15.09
CA MET A 103 7.41 -10.08 15.74
C MET A 103 6.78 -8.81 16.28
N THR A 104 7.27 -8.33 17.44
CA THR A 104 6.94 -7.00 17.95
C THR A 104 7.67 -5.91 17.16
N TYR A 105 7.17 -4.68 17.20
CA TYR A 105 7.87 -3.57 16.55
C TYR A 105 9.26 -3.32 17.18
N ASP A 106 9.40 -3.53 18.47
CA ASP A 106 10.71 -3.41 19.13
C ASP A 106 11.74 -4.35 18.50
N GLU A 107 11.40 -5.63 18.29
CA GLU A 107 12.27 -6.61 17.61
C GLU A 107 12.60 -6.19 16.19
N ILE A 108 11.60 -5.71 15.41
CA ILE A 108 11.78 -5.26 14.02
C ILE A 108 12.63 -3.98 13.95
N SER A 109 12.46 -3.06 14.89
CA SER A 109 13.14 -1.76 14.89
C SER A 109 14.65 -1.84 14.98
N HIS A 110 15.19 -2.95 15.48
CA HIS A 110 16.63 -3.21 15.58
C HIS A 110 17.24 -3.79 14.29
N LEU A 111 16.39 -4.26 13.35
CA LEU A 111 16.84 -4.82 12.09
C LEU A 111 17.22 -3.69 11.12
N ARG A 112 18.29 -3.91 10.37
CA ARG A 112 18.78 -2.97 9.37
C ARG A 112 18.44 -3.45 7.98
N ILE A 113 17.94 -2.52 7.15
CA ILE A 113 17.57 -2.82 5.77
C ILE A 113 18.84 -3.03 4.93
N GLU A 114 18.80 -4.05 4.08
CA GLU A 114 19.81 -4.29 3.05
C GLU A 114 19.41 -3.61 1.73
N SER A 115 20.39 -3.08 1.01
CA SER A 115 20.18 -2.58 -0.35
C SER A 115 19.95 -3.75 -1.30
N LYS A 116 19.51 -3.44 -2.53
CA LYS A 116 19.34 -4.44 -3.59
C LYS A 116 20.61 -5.23 -3.91
N GLU A 117 21.77 -4.63 -3.65
CA GLU A 117 23.09 -5.25 -3.81
C GLU A 117 23.53 -6.09 -2.60
N GLY A 118 22.66 -6.27 -1.58
CA GLY A 118 22.98 -6.99 -0.35
C GLY A 118 23.88 -6.20 0.61
N ILE A 119 23.95 -4.87 0.47
CA ILE A 119 24.73 -4.01 1.35
C ILE A 119 23.84 -3.55 2.51
N LEU A 120 24.28 -3.84 3.74
CA LEU A 120 23.59 -3.41 4.94
C LEU A 120 23.64 -1.88 5.08
N THR A 121 22.50 -1.25 5.16
CA THR A 121 22.35 0.20 5.28
C THR A 121 22.22 0.63 6.76
N ASN A 122 22.08 1.91 7.03
CA ASN A 122 21.70 2.44 8.34
C ASN A 122 20.17 2.69 8.46
N GLU A 123 19.41 2.26 7.45
CA GLU A 123 17.95 2.39 7.46
C GLU A 123 17.32 1.19 8.19
N HIS A 124 16.19 1.44 8.82
CA HIS A 124 15.36 0.45 9.50
C HIS A 124 13.96 0.41 8.87
N ILE A 125 13.21 -0.66 9.10
CA ILE A 125 11.80 -0.75 8.68
C ILE A 125 11.03 0.36 9.42
N PRO A 126 10.48 1.35 8.70
CA PRO A 126 9.78 2.45 9.34
C PRO A 126 8.37 2.04 9.73
N THR A 127 7.80 2.70 10.75
CA THR A 127 6.37 2.66 10.97
C THR A 127 5.64 3.47 9.90
N PHE A 128 4.36 3.15 9.70
CA PHE A 128 3.50 3.94 8.83
C PHE A 128 3.40 5.41 9.31
N ASN A 129 3.34 5.65 10.62
CA ASN A 129 3.32 7.00 11.18
C ASN A 129 4.58 7.80 10.84
N GLN A 130 5.78 7.20 11.01
CA GLN A 130 7.04 7.85 10.61
C GLN A 130 7.06 8.18 9.11
N THR A 131 6.45 7.33 8.28
CA THR A 131 6.32 7.57 6.85
C THR A 131 5.37 8.72 6.56
N LEU A 132 4.22 8.82 7.24
CA LEU A 132 3.29 9.94 7.10
C LEU A 132 3.91 11.26 7.54
N GLU A 133 4.65 11.28 8.65
CA GLU A 133 5.36 12.48 9.14
C GLU A 133 6.37 13.04 8.13
N LEU A 134 6.92 12.17 7.26
CA LEU A 134 7.83 12.59 6.20
C LEU A 134 7.12 13.43 5.12
N PHE A 135 5.81 13.24 4.94
CA PHE A 135 5.01 13.88 3.90
C PHE A 135 4.12 15.02 4.43
N ALA A 136 4.11 15.25 5.76
CA ALA A 136 3.36 16.32 6.41
C ALA A 136 4.10 17.65 6.31
#